data_4975eb3dc3928eb4a150b5e07dd4dac5
#
_entry.id   4975eb3dc3928eb4a150b5e07dd4dac5
#
_cell.length_a   1.000
_cell.length_b   1.000
_cell.length_c   1.000
_cell.angle_alpha   90.00
_cell.angle_beta   90.00
_cell.angle_gamma   90.00
#
_symmetry.space_group_name_H-M   'P 1'
#
loop_
_entity.id
_entity.type
_entity.pdbx_description
1 polymer ?
#
loop_
_entity_poly.entity_id
_entity_poly.type
_entity_poly.pdbx_seq_one_letter_code
_entity_poly.pdbx_strand_id
1 'polypeptide(L)'
;MAERTRRFGLALGQGLDTGAHIHYADAVGSMALEMIQRVDEYRRRTGERVQIRIGIGTGPVVAGVIGKKKFIYDMWGDTVNVAFRLAADAPPETVMVDLTTHRRLHNRFRFDEAHEVDIKGKGRMQVFHLMGTLESAPQRQATA
;
A
#
# COMPACT_ATOMS: atom_id res chain seq x y z
N MET A 1 -6.22 20.94 18.77
CA MET A 1 -5.70 19.57 18.83
C MET A 1 -4.97 19.27 17.52
N ALA A 2 -3.69 18.98 17.57
CA ALA A 2 -2.91 18.77 16.35
C ALA A 2 -3.32 17.45 15.68
N GLU A 3 -3.55 17.50 14.38
CA GLU A 3 -3.83 16.34 13.56
C GLU A 3 -2.57 15.47 13.46
N ARG A 4 -2.71 14.19 13.77
CA ARG A 4 -1.61 13.22 13.70
C ARG A 4 -1.72 12.41 12.41
N THR A 5 -0.79 12.60 11.51
CA THR A 5 -0.70 11.80 10.28
C THR A 5 0.30 10.66 10.47
N ARG A 6 -0.12 9.44 10.15
CA ARG A 6 0.73 8.25 10.08
C ARG A 6 0.88 7.81 8.62
N ARG A 7 2.11 7.55 8.23
CA ARG A 7 2.45 7.10 6.88
C ARG A 7 3.09 5.73 6.96
N PHE A 8 2.61 4.81 6.13
CA PHE A 8 3.12 3.45 6.06
C PHE A 8 3.51 3.12 4.63
N GLY A 9 4.78 2.83 4.42
CA GLY A 9 5.27 2.27 3.16
C GLY A 9 5.35 0.75 3.28
N LEU A 10 4.69 0.04 2.38
CA LEU A 10 4.71 -1.41 2.33
C LEU A 10 5.41 -1.85 1.04
N ALA A 11 6.57 -2.46 1.17
CA ALA A 11 7.33 -2.97 0.03
C ALA A 11 7.07 -4.46 -0.17
N LEU A 12 6.62 -4.82 -1.38
CA LEU A 12 6.48 -6.21 -1.79
C LEU A 12 7.73 -6.63 -2.57
N GLY A 13 8.51 -7.55 -2.00
CA GLY A 13 9.65 -8.12 -2.68
C GLY A 13 9.24 -8.95 -3.90
N GLN A 14 10.01 -8.81 -4.98
CA GLN A 14 9.98 -9.76 -6.07
C GLN A 14 10.90 -10.91 -5.71
N GLY A 15 10.34 -12.02 -5.24
CA GLY A 15 11.08 -13.27 -5.09
C GLY A 15 11.00 -14.12 -6.35
N LEU A 16 11.85 -15.13 -6.42
CA LEU A 16 11.77 -16.16 -7.44
C LEU A 16 10.38 -16.79 -7.48
N ASP A 17 9.88 -16.93 -8.68
CA ASP A 17 8.50 -17.32 -9.01
C ASP A 17 8.08 -18.64 -8.35
N THR A 18 7.45 -18.52 -7.22
CA THR A 18 6.64 -19.61 -6.67
C THR A 18 5.26 -19.05 -6.40
N GLY A 19 4.22 -19.78 -6.73
CA GLY A 19 2.80 -19.36 -6.58
C GLY A 19 2.41 -18.79 -5.20
N ALA A 20 3.32 -18.85 -4.22
CA ALA A 20 3.19 -18.23 -2.92
C ALA A 20 3.17 -16.68 -2.96
N HIS A 21 3.79 -16.07 -3.97
CA HIS A 21 3.89 -14.60 -4.05
C HIS A 21 2.57 -13.89 -4.30
N ILE A 22 1.64 -14.54 -4.98
CA ILE A 22 0.29 -14.01 -5.23
C ILE A 22 -0.45 -13.85 -3.90
N HIS A 23 -0.32 -14.84 -3.01
CA HIS A 23 -0.99 -14.80 -1.70
C HIS A 23 -0.44 -13.69 -0.78
N TYR A 24 0.85 -13.41 -0.83
CA TYR A 24 1.43 -12.32 -0.04
C TYR A 24 0.96 -10.94 -0.51
N ALA A 25 0.89 -10.72 -1.80
CA ALA A 25 0.39 -9.47 -2.35
C ALA A 25 -1.06 -9.23 -1.93
N ASP A 26 -1.91 -10.24 -2.05
CA ASP A 26 -3.31 -10.18 -1.62
C ASP A 26 -3.43 -9.91 -0.11
N ALA A 27 -2.61 -10.56 0.71
CA ALA A 27 -2.59 -10.34 2.14
C ALA A 27 -2.20 -8.89 2.50
N VAL A 28 -1.21 -8.33 1.80
CA VAL A 28 -0.78 -6.94 2.01
C VAL A 28 -1.88 -5.97 1.59
N GLY A 29 -2.53 -6.20 0.45
CA GLY A 29 -3.67 -5.38 0.00
C GLY A 29 -4.83 -5.40 1.01
N SER A 30 -5.20 -6.58 1.49
CA SER A 30 -6.24 -6.75 2.52
C SER A 30 -5.86 -6.08 3.82
N MET A 31 -4.63 -6.23 4.28
CA MET A 31 -4.12 -5.57 5.48
C MET A 31 -4.18 -4.06 5.36
N ALA A 32 -3.79 -3.50 4.22
CA ALA A 32 -3.82 -2.06 3.99
C ALA A 32 -5.25 -1.50 4.10
N LEU A 33 -6.22 -2.18 3.48
CA LEU A 33 -7.64 -1.80 3.57
C LEU A 33 -8.16 -1.92 5.00
N GLU A 34 -7.79 -2.97 5.71
CA GLU A 34 -8.17 -3.15 7.11
C GLU A 34 -7.57 -2.06 8.00
N MET A 35 -6.33 -1.67 7.78
CA MET A 35 -5.70 -0.55 8.51
C MET A 35 -6.49 0.75 8.34
N ILE A 36 -6.93 1.08 7.13
CA ILE A 36 -7.78 2.26 6.88
C ILE A 36 -9.08 2.15 7.68
N GLN A 37 -9.74 1.01 7.63
CA GLN A 37 -11.00 0.79 8.34
C GLN A 37 -10.82 0.88 9.87
N ARG A 38 -9.78 0.28 10.41
CA ARG A 38 -9.50 0.31 11.86
C ARG A 38 -9.21 1.72 12.37
N VAL A 39 -8.49 2.51 11.61
CA VAL A 39 -8.24 3.91 11.96
C VAL A 39 -9.53 4.73 11.90
N ASP A 40 -10.39 4.48 10.92
CA ASP A 40 -11.70 5.13 10.84
C ASP A 40 -12.60 4.80 12.04
N GLU A 41 -12.67 3.53 12.43
CA GLU A 41 -13.37 3.07 13.64
C GLU A 41 -12.81 3.73 14.91
N TYR A 42 -11.49 3.82 15.02
CA TYR A 42 -10.83 4.48 16.15
C TYR A 42 -11.21 5.96 16.25
N ARG A 43 -11.19 6.68 15.12
CA ARG A 43 -11.61 8.09 15.08
C ARG A 43 -13.05 8.28 15.52
N ARG A 44 -13.96 7.43 15.04
CA ARG A 44 -15.38 7.50 15.41
C ARG A 44 -15.59 7.24 16.89
N ARG A 45 -14.84 6.32 17.46
CA ARG A 45 -14.96 5.95 18.87
C ARG A 45 -14.35 6.98 19.82
N THR A 46 -13.21 7.55 19.48
CA THR A 46 -12.43 8.41 20.37
C THR A 46 -12.58 9.89 20.11
N GLY A 47 -13.01 10.28 18.91
CA GLY A 47 -13.01 11.67 18.45
C GLY A 47 -11.61 12.23 18.15
N GLU A 48 -10.57 11.40 18.24
CA GLU A 48 -9.19 11.84 17.92
C GLU A 48 -8.99 12.04 16.43
N ARG A 49 -8.23 13.07 16.09
CA ARG A 49 -7.86 13.38 14.70
C ARG A 49 -6.59 12.61 14.33
N VAL A 50 -6.76 11.39 13.87
CA VAL A 50 -5.68 10.55 13.32
C VAL A 50 -5.95 10.32 11.85
N GLN A 51 -4.96 10.56 11.01
CA GLN A 51 -4.99 10.21 9.59
C GLN A 51 -3.97 9.13 9.30
N ILE A 52 -4.32 8.25 8.37
CA ILE A 52 -3.42 7.23 7.85
C ILE A 52 -3.25 7.40 6.33
N ARG A 53 -2.04 7.18 5.86
CA ARG A 53 -1.69 7.16 4.44
C ARG A 53 -0.82 5.95 4.20
N ILE A 54 -1.13 5.15 3.20
CA ILE A 54 -0.42 3.92 2.91
C ILE A 54 0.07 3.94 1.46
N GLY A 55 1.32 3.57 1.27
CA GLY A 55 1.92 3.36 -0.05
C GLY A 55 2.37 1.91 -0.20
N ILE A 56 2.04 1.26 -1.30
CA ILE A 56 2.48 -0.11 -1.61
C ILE A 56 3.28 -0.09 -2.90
N GLY A 57 4.53 -0.48 -2.83
CA GLY A 57 5.42 -0.65 -3.97
C GLY A 57 5.86 -2.10 -4.12
N THR A 58 5.94 -2.60 -5.34
CA THR A 58 6.41 -3.94 -5.67
C THR A 58 7.66 -3.87 -6.51
N GLY A 59 8.68 -4.61 -6.14
CA GLY A 59 9.93 -4.67 -6.86
C GLY A 59 11.04 -5.37 -6.07
N PRO A 60 12.29 -5.31 -6.55
CA PRO A 60 13.42 -5.87 -5.81
C PRO A 60 13.59 -5.20 -4.45
N VAL A 61 13.81 -6.00 -3.43
CA VAL A 61 14.17 -5.54 -2.10
C VAL A 61 15.41 -6.28 -1.61
N VAL A 62 16.25 -5.58 -0.88
CA VAL A 62 17.41 -6.18 -0.20
C VAL A 62 17.10 -6.24 1.27
N ALA A 63 17.20 -7.42 1.85
CA ALA A 63 17.05 -7.62 3.28
C ALA A 63 18.33 -8.26 3.84
N GLY A 64 18.75 -7.82 4.99
CA GLY A 64 19.98 -8.32 5.58
C GLY A 64 20.15 -7.94 7.04
N VAL A 65 21.17 -8.51 7.66
CA VAL A 65 21.55 -8.25 9.04
C VAL A 65 22.75 -7.30 9.04
N ILE A 66 22.61 -6.16 9.71
CA ILE A 66 23.65 -5.15 9.84
C ILE A 66 24.20 -5.15 11.27
N GLY A 67 25.52 -5.19 11.40
CA GLY A 67 26.22 -5.05 12.66
C GLY A 67 26.88 -6.30 13.18
N LYS A 68 27.98 -6.12 13.97
CA LYS A 68 28.75 -7.21 14.57
C LYS A 68 28.33 -7.53 16.03
N LYS A 69 27.75 -6.59 16.73
CA LYS A 69 27.35 -6.69 18.15
C LYS A 69 25.86 -6.61 18.38
N LYS A 70 25.11 -5.92 17.53
CA LYS A 70 23.63 -5.93 17.47
C LYS A 70 23.23 -6.32 16.08
N PHE A 71 22.52 -7.40 15.95
CA PHE A 71 21.96 -7.83 14.67
C PHE A 71 20.71 -6.99 14.41
N ILE A 72 20.80 -6.05 13.47
CA ILE A 72 19.65 -5.30 12.98
C ILE A 72 19.27 -5.91 11.64
N TYR A 73 18.09 -6.48 11.56
CA TYR A 73 17.48 -6.89 10.32
C TYR A 73 16.84 -5.67 9.69
N ASP A 74 17.30 -5.27 8.52
CA ASP A 74 16.78 -4.11 7.80
C ASP A 74 16.45 -4.47 6.35
N MET A 75 15.49 -3.78 5.80
CA MET A 75 15.11 -3.87 4.40
C MET A 75 15.37 -2.54 3.72
N TRP A 76 16.14 -2.56 2.66
CA TRP A 76 16.42 -1.36 1.88
C TRP A 76 16.40 -1.65 0.39
N GLY A 77 16.37 -0.60 -0.40
CA GLY A 77 16.32 -0.66 -1.85
C GLY A 77 15.35 0.37 -2.40
N ASP A 78 15.33 0.47 -3.70
CA ASP A 78 14.52 1.43 -4.41
C ASP A 78 13.00 1.21 -4.20
N THR A 79 12.57 -0.04 -4.15
CA THR A 79 11.16 -0.40 -3.89
C THR A 79 10.67 0.12 -2.54
N VAL A 80 11.49 0.03 -1.50
CA VAL A 80 11.16 0.57 -0.17
C VAL A 80 11.01 2.08 -0.22
N ASN A 81 11.91 2.76 -0.92
CA ASN A 81 11.86 4.21 -1.09
C ASN A 81 10.62 4.64 -1.87
N VAL A 82 10.27 3.94 -2.95
CA VAL A 82 9.04 4.19 -3.72
C VAL A 82 7.81 4.02 -2.85
N ALA A 83 7.69 2.92 -2.11
CA ALA A 83 6.56 2.68 -1.20
C ALA A 83 6.40 3.81 -0.18
N PHE A 84 7.51 4.27 0.39
CA PHE A 84 7.49 5.37 1.37
C PHE A 84 7.05 6.70 0.73
N ARG A 85 7.49 6.99 -0.49
CA ARG A 85 7.07 8.19 -1.21
C ARG A 85 5.62 8.14 -1.63
N LEU A 86 5.12 6.98 -2.07
CA LEU A 86 3.70 6.79 -2.34
C LEU A 86 2.86 7.09 -1.10
N ALA A 87 3.30 6.61 0.07
CA ALA A 87 2.63 6.94 1.33
C ALA A 87 2.68 8.44 1.65
N ALA A 88 3.79 9.11 1.34
CA ALA A 88 3.94 10.55 1.56
C ALA A 88 3.00 11.38 0.68
N ASP A 89 2.82 10.97 -0.57
CA ASP A 89 2.02 11.68 -1.57
C ASP A 89 0.55 11.24 -1.60
N ALA A 90 0.22 10.11 -0.97
CA ALA A 90 -1.15 9.63 -0.90
C ALA A 90 -2.07 10.65 -0.20
N PRO A 91 -3.30 10.86 -0.70
CA PRO A 91 -4.31 11.59 0.06
C PRO A 91 -4.59 10.93 1.42
N PRO A 92 -5.12 11.67 2.41
CA PRO A 92 -5.52 11.07 3.68
C PRO A 92 -6.50 9.91 3.48
N GLU A 93 -6.36 8.89 4.31
CA GLU A 93 -7.22 7.70 4.31
C GLU A 93 -7.19 6.93 2.98
N THR A 94 -6.06 6.95 2.30
CA THR A 94 -5.89 6.35 0.98
C THR A 94 -4.72 5.40 0.96
N VAL A 95 -4.88 4.32 0.20
CA VAL A 95 -3.81 3.38 -0.16
C VAL A 95 -3.41 3.65 -1.60
N MET A 96 -2.19 4.11 -1.81
CA MET A 96 -1.63 4.39 -3.14
C MET A 96 -0.66 3.27 -3.53
N VAL A 97 -0.80 2.75 -4.74
CA VAL A 97 0.03 1.65 -5.24
C VAL A 97 0.68 2.03 -6.56
N ASP A 98 1.85 1.45 -6.85
CA ASP A 98 2.50 1.56 -8.14
C ASP A 98 1.88 0.63 -9.20
N LEU A 99 2.30 0.78 -10.45
CA LEU A 99 1.79 -0.02 -11.57
C LEU A 99 2.04 -1.52 -11.37
N THR A 100 3.20 -1.91 -10.85
CA THR A 100 3.53 -3.32 -10.63
C THR A 100 2.62 -3.94 -9.58
N THR A 101 2.35 -3.24 -8.49
CA THR A 101 1.39 -3.67 -7.47
C THR A 101 -0.02 -3.76 -8.03
N HIS A 102 -0.44 -2.77 -8.81
CA HIS A 102 -1.75 -2.79 -9.48
C HIS A 102 -1.90 -4.03 -10.37
N ARG A 103 -0.91 -4.36 -11.19
CA ARG A 103 -0.93 -5.54 -12.06
C ARG A 103 -1.07 -6.85 -11.27
N ARG A 104 -0.51 -6.93 -10.08
CA ARG A 104 -0.62 -8.12 -9.22
C ARG A 104 -1.97 -8.25 -8.54
N LEU A 105 -2.60 -7.13 -8.20
CA LEU A 105 -3.79 -7.09 -7.36
C LEU A 105 -5.10 -6.85 -8.12
N HIS A 106 -5.06 -6.44 -9.39
CA HIS A 106 -6.25 -6.00 -10.13
C HIS A 106 -7.33 -7.07 -10.30
N ASN A 107 -6.99 -8.36 -10.18
CA ASN A 107 -7.95 -9.46 -10.27
C ASN A 107 -8.78 -9.67 -9.00
N ARG A 108 -8.31 -9.15 -7.86
CA ARG A 108 -8.95 -9.34 -6.56
C ARG A 108 -9.40 -8.06 -5.89
N PHE A 109 -8.85 -6.94 -6.33
CA PHE A 109 -9.12 -5.64 -5.74
C PHE A 109 -9.61 -4.67 -6.79
N ARG A 110 -10.38 -3.72 -6.33
CA ARG A 110 -10.87 -2.62 -7.14
C ARG A 110 -9.96 -1.42 -6.97
N PHE A 111 -9.60 -0.80 -8.08
CA PHE A 111 -8.79 0.41 -8.16
C PHE A 111 -9.55 1.51 -8.88
N ASP A 112 -9.13 2.74 -8.67
CA ASP A 112 -9.56 3.88 -9.46
C ASP A 112 -8.77 4.00 -10.77
N GLU A 113 -8.96 5.09 -11.49
CA GLU A 113 -8.20 5.41 -12.69
C GLU A 113 -6.73 5.68 -12.37
N ALA A 114 -5.86 5.45 -13.36
CA ALA A 114 -4.45 5.76 -13.24
C ALA A 114 -4.22 7.25 -13.04
N HIS A 115 -3.37 7.59 -12.09
CA HIS A 115 -2.88 8.94 -11.87
C HIS A 115 -1.39 8.98 -12.20
N GLU A 116 -0.93 10.12 -12.69
CA GLU A 116 0.51 10.36 -12.81
C GLU A 116 0.98 11.24 -11.66
N VAL A 117 2.01 10.78 -10.98
CA VAL A 117 2.67 11.53 -9.92
C VAL A 117 4.16 11.65 -10.22
N ASP A 118 4.74 12.76 -9.83
CA ASP A 118 6.19 12.96 -9.92
C ASP A 118 6.86 12.51 -8.62
N ILE A 119 7.56 11.39 -8.70
CA ILE A 119 8.26 10.83 -7.55
C ILE A 119 9.71 11.31 -7.59
N LYS A 120 10.11 12.03 -6.56
CA LYS A 120 11.47 12.55 -6.42
C LYS A 120 12.51 11.43 -6.58
N GLY A 121 13.39 11.58 -7.56
CA GLY A 121 14.43 10.60 -7.89
C GLY A 121 13.99 9.49 -8.85
N LYS A 122 12.71 9.45 -9.28
CA LYS A 122 12.16 8.45 -10.19
C LYS A 122 11.47 9.05 -11.43
N GLY A 123 11.15 10.34 -11.41
CA GLY A 123 10.36 10.98 -12.44
C GLY A 123 8.87 10.64 -12.35
N ARG A 124 8.17 10.71 -13.46
CA ARG A 124 6.74 10.43 -13.54
C ARG A 124 6.45 8.94 -13.41
N MET A 125 5.54 8.61 -12.50
CA MET A 125 5.06 7.25 -12.30
C MET A 125 3.54 7.20 -12.36
N GLN A 126 3.02 6.12 -12.94
CA GLN A 126 1.60 5.78 -12.84
C GLN A 126 1.32 5.17 -11.48
N VAL A 127 0.31 5.69 -10.82
CA VAL A 127 -0.15 5.21 -9.52
C VAL A 127 -1.65 5.00 -9.53
N PHE A 128 -2.14 4.18 -8.63
CA PHE A 128 -3.56 3.85 -8.49
C PHE A 128 -3.94 3.90 -7.01
N HIS A 129 -5.19 4.20 -6.72
CA HIS A 129 -5.72 4.08 -5.39
C HIS A 129 -6.45 2.76 -5.23
N LEU A 130 -6.10 2.01 -4.20
CA LEU A 130 -6.78 0.77 -3.81
C LEU A 130 -8.09 1.14 -3.11
N MET A 131 -9.22 0.81 -3.73
CA MET A 131 -10.55 1.24 -3.31
C MET A 131 -11.27 0.20 -2.45
N GLY A 132 -10.98 -1.08 -2.66
CA GLY A 132 -11.67 -2.16 -1.96
C GLY A 132 -11.44 -3.50 -2.64
N THR A 133 -12.09 -4.53 -2.14
CA THR A 133 -12.10 -5.84 -2.78
C THR A 133 -13.18 -5.90 -3.88
N LEU A 134 -13.00 -6.74 -4.89
CA LEU A 134 -14.00 -6.94 -5.92
C LEU A 134 -15.30 -7.56 -5.37
N GLU A 135 -15.21 -8.36 -4.32
CA GLU A 135 -16.37 -8.96 -3.65
C GLU A 135 -17.22 -7.94 -2.89
N SER A 136 -16.64 -6.82 -2.49
CA SER A 136 -17.33 -5.73 -1.78
C SER A 136 -17.97 -4.71 -2.72
N ALA A 137 -17.84 -4.86 -4.03
CA ALA A 137 -18.57 -4.04 -4.97
C ALA A 137 -20.08 -4.35 -4.83
N PRO A 138 -20.93 -3.32 -4.70
CA PRO A 138 -22.36 -3.58 -4.69
C PRO A 138 -22.71 -4.32 -5.99
N GLN A 139 -23.22 -5.54 -5.85
CA GLN A 139 -23.80 -6.24 -6.96
C GLN A 139 -24.88 -5.33 -7.51
N ARG A 140 -24.64 -4.75 -8.68
CA ARG A 140 -25.75 -4.22 -9.46
C ARG A 140 -26.66 -5.42 -9.71
N GLN A 141 -27.74 -5.51 -8.96
CA GLN A 141 -28.80 -6.41 -9.30
C GLN A 141 -29.18 -6.08 -10.75
N ALA A 142 -28.84 -6.99 -11.65
CA ALA A 142 -29.38 -6.93 -12.99
C ALA A 142 -30.88 -7.12 -12.82
N THR A 143 -31.62 -6.03 -12.84
CA THR A 143 -33.06 -6.09 -13.04
C THR A 143 -33.28 -6.64 -14.44
N ALA A 144 -33.63 -7.89 -14.45
CA ALA A 144 -34.14 -8.48 -15.68
C ALA A 144 -35.40 -7.73 -16.13
#